data_77a76ead9e4db4b64bc62022c814fa9f
#
_entry.id   77a76ead9e4db4b64bc62022c814fa9f
#
_cell.length_a   1.000
_cell.length_b   1.000
_cell.length_c   1.000
_cell.angle_alpha   90.00
_cell.angle_beta   90.00
_cell.angle_gamma   90.00
#
_symmetry.space_group_name_H-M   'P 1'
#
loop_
_entity.id
_entity.type
_entity.pdbx_description
1 polymer ?
#
loop_
_entity_poly.entity_id
_entity_poly.type
_entity_poly.pdbx_seq_one_letter_code
_entity_poly.pdbx_strand_id
1 'polypeptide(L)'
;IFLGSGNHFYSYDENSDTLQPNQLLNQCFQNINNIKRIVSINSEESWAITGSSIYRFFYDGYIARINESYKVETDNLSLITAFENISILNDSLSLVCLDAGFILHSSQHSKRQNIQLAPPNLEFVHTGQDQASGYADLSKHLRIPYKDNTVTVGFSVNDAFAQSLFVEYLL
;
A
#
# COMPACT_ATOMS: atom_id res chain seq x y z
N ILE A 1 -24.84 -1.29 -4.21
CA ILE A 1 -24.20 -0.06 -4.72
C ILE A 1 -23.60 -0.37 -6.10
N PHE A 2 -23.79 0.54 -7.05
CA PHE A 2 -23.23 0.46 -8.39
C PHE A 2 -22.46 1.74 -8.70
N LEU A 3 -21.34 1.62 -9.37
CA LEU A 3 -20.57 2.75 -9.86
C LEU A 3 -20.86 2.93 -11.35
N GLY A 4 -21.38 4.10 -11.72
CA GLY A 4 -21.62 4.47 -13.10
C GLY A 4 -20.51 5.35 -13.68
N SER A 5 -20.67 5.79 -14.92
CA SER A 5 -19.75 6.72 -15.56
C SER A 5 -19.72 8.06 -14.82
N GLY A 6 -18.56 8.71 -14.79
CA GLY A 6 -18.39 10.04 -14.17
C GLY A 6 -18.40 10.03 -12.65
N ASN A 7 -18.06 8.92 -12.00
CA ASN A 7 -18.01 8.75 -10.53
C ASN A 7 -19.38 8.88 -9.83
N HIS A 8 -20.45 8.58 -10.50
CA HIS A 8 -21.77 8.58 -9.90
C HIS A 8 -22.08 7.21 -9.29
N PHE A 9 -22.55 7.23 -8.04
CA PHE A 9 -23.04 6.05 -7.34
C PHE A 9 -24.55 5.90 -7.54
N TYR A 10 -24.96 4.66 -7.69
CA TYR A 10 -26.37 4.28 -7.83
C TYR A 10 -26.71 3.17 -6.86
N SER A 11 -27.95 3.16 -6.40
CA SER A 11 -28.58 2.07 -5.66
C SER A 11 -29.69 1.48 -6.50
N TYR A 12 -29.87 0.17 -6.43
CA TYR A 12 -31.02 -0.49 -7.06
C TYR A 12 -32.25 -0.31 -6.20
N ASP A 13 -33.34 0.13 -6.82
CA ASP A 13 -34.67 0.22 -6.22
C ASP A 13 -35.53 -0.93 -6.73
N GLU A 14 -35.83 -1.87 -5.83
CA GLU A 14 -36.63 -3.08 -6.13
C GLU A 14 -38.07 -2.75 -6.53
N ASN A 15 -38.64 -1.64 -6.02
CA ASN A 15 -40.02 -1.29 -6.32
C ASN A 15 -40.22 -0.77 -7.74
N SER A 16 -39.23 -0.02 -8.23
CA SER A 16 -39.28 0.56 -9.60
C SER A 16 -38.48 -0.24 -10.61
N ASP A 17 -37.77 -1.28 -10.17
CA ASP A 17 -36.84 -2.10 -10.99
C ASP A 17 -35.80 -1.23 -11.76
N THR A 18 -35.29 -0.20 -11.09
CA THR A 18 -34.38 0.77 -11.71
C THR A 18 -33.20 1.12 -10.82
N LEU A 19 -32.12 1.63 -11.46
CA LEU A 19 -31.02 2.23 -10.75
C LEU A 19 -31.32 3.70 -10.46
N GLN A 20 -31.32 4.06 -9.18
CA GLN A 20 -31.52 5.44 -8.71
C GLN A 20 -30.20 6.05 -8.23
N PRO A 21 -29.93 7.34 -8.51
CA PRO A 21 -28.74 8.01 -7.99
C PRO A 21 -28.68 7.97 -6.47
N ASN A 22 -27.57 7.48 -5.93
CA ASN A 22 -27.34 7.47 -4.48
C ASN A 22 -26.79 8.83 -4.03
N GLN A 23 -27.68 9.69 -3.54
CA GLN A 23 -27.31 11.07 -3.16
C GLN A 23 -26.26 11.11 -2.03
N LEU A 24 -26.37 10.23 -1.03
CA LEU A 24 -25.43 10.19 0.11
C LEU A 24 -24.01 9.87 -0.33
N LEU A 25 -23.85 8.83 -1.14
CA LEU A 25 -22.52 8.47 -1.67
C LEU A 25 -22.01 9.52 -2.65
N ASN A 26 -22.86 10.05 -3.52
CA ASN A 26 -22.45 11.11 -4.46
C ASN A 26 -22.00 12.37 -3.73
N GLN A 27 -22.62 12.75 -2.62
CA GLN A 27 -22.19 13.85 -1.78
C GLN A 27 -20.90 13.51 -1.03
N CYS A 28 -20.78 12.30 -0.49
CA CYS A 28 -19.59 11.83 0.22
C CYS A 28 -18.33 11.87 -0.66
N PHE A 29 -18.47 11.52 -1.94
CA PHE A 29 -17.37 11.43 -2.90
C PHE A 29 -17.29 12.62 -3.88
N GLN A 30 -18.00 13.73 -3.62
CA GLN A 30 -18.09 14.88 -4.56
C GLN A 30 -16.74 15.48 -4.96
N ASN A 31 -15.72 15.39 -4.10
CA ASN A 31 -14.37 15.93 -4.33
C ASN A 31 -13.37 14.85 -4.78
N ILE A 32 -13.81 13.63 -4.99
CA ILE A 32 -12.95 12.52 -5.38
C ILE A 32 -13.30 12.13 -6.81
N ASN A 33 -12.31 12.26 -7.67
CA ASN A 33 -12.49 12.00 -9.10
C ASN A 33 -11.88 10.65 -9.48
N ASN A 34 -12.37 10.09 -10.58
CA ASN A 34 -11.76 8.95 -11.26
C ASN A 34 -11.74 7.68 -10.41
N ILE A 35 -12.86 7.40 -9.71
CA ILE A 35 -13.04 6.12 -9.03
C ILE A 35 -13.12 5.01 -10.08
N LYS A 36 -12.22 4.06 -9.98
CA LYS A 36 -12.07 2.95 -10.93
C LYS A 36 -12.85 1.73 -10.48
N ARG A 37 -12.88 1.49 -9.17
CA ARG A 37 -13.46 0.27 -8.62
C ARG A 37 -13.96 0.46 -7.19
N ILE A 38 -14.98 -0.31 -6.84
CA ILE A 38 -15.44 -0.50 -5.47
C ILE A 38 -15.25 -1.97 -5.11
N VAL A 39 -14.71 -2.22 -3.92
CA VAL A 39 -14.50 -3.57 -3.37
C VAL A 39 -15.16 -3.62 -2.00
N SER A 40 -16.18 -4.46 -1.83
CA SER A 40 -16.88 -4.60 -0.54
C SER A 40 -16.01 -5.37 0.46
N ILE A 41 -15.95 -4.87 1.69
CA ILE A 41 -15.35 -5.54 2.84
C ILE A 41 -16.42 -6.39 3.52
N ASN A 42 -17.55 -5.75 3.82
CA ASN A 42 -18.73 -6.36 4.41
C ASN A 42 -20.00 -5.63 3.91
N SER A 43 -21.16 -5.81 4.57
CA SER A 43 -22.43 -5.18 4.18
C SER A 43 -22.41 -3.65 4.23
N GLU A 44 -21.59 -3.05 5.07
CA GLU A 44 -21.59 -1.62 5.36
C GLU A 44 -20.28 -0.92 4.95
N GLU A 45 -19.18 -1.65 4.86
CA GLU A 45 -17.87 -1.08 4.56
C GLU A 45 -17.33 -1.55 3.21
N SER A 46 -16.71 -0.63 2.51
CA SER A 46 -16.11 -0.90 1.19
C SER A 46 -14.88 -0.03 0.95
N TRP A 47 -14.06 -0.46 0.02
CA TRP A 47 -12.99 0.33 -0.56
C TRP A 47 -13.43 0.96 -1.88
N ALA A 48 -13.13 2.25 -2.06
CA ALA A 48 -13.16 2.92 -3.36
C ALA A 48 -11.72 3.16 -3.83
N ILE A 49 -11.41 2.74 -5.04
CA ILE A 49 -10.07 2.79 -5.62
C ILE A 49 -10.05 3.81 -6.75
N THR A 50 -9.11 4.75 -6.69
CA THR A 50 -8.77 5.67 -7.79
C THR A 50 -7.44 5.24 -8.42
N GLY A 51 -6.93 6.00 -9.39
CA GLY A 51 -5.61 5.69 -9.99
C GLY A 51 -4.43 5.85 -9.04
N SER A 52 -4.56 6.64 -7.95
CA SER A 52 -3.44 6.96 -7.05
C SER A 52 -3.77 6.85 -5.56
N SER A 53 -5.04 6.62 -5.21
CA SER A 53 -5.49 6.61 -3.82
C SER A 53 -6.58 5.58 -3.60
N ILE A 54 -6.68 5.12 -2.37
CA ILE A 54 -7.74 4.24 -1.90
C ILE A 54 -8.45 4.89 -0.72
N TYR A 55 -9.76 4.66 -0.64
CA TYR A 55 -10.65 5.25 0.36
C TYR A 55 -11.48 4.15 1.00
N ARG A 56 -11.36 3.94 2.31
CA ARG A 56 -12.28 3.10 3.05
C ARG A 56 -13.48 3.92 3.45
N PHE A 57 -14.67 3.48 3.09
CA PHE A 57 -15.90 4.18 3.40
C PHE A 57 -16.96 3.27 4.00
N PHE A 58 -17.79 3.87 4.82
CA PHE A 58 -18.96 3.27 5.45
C PHE A 58 -20.23 3.75 4.74
N TYR A 59 -21.18 2.85 4.54
CA TYR A 59 -22.51 3.16 4.03
C TYR A 59 -23.52 2.10 4.49
N ASP A 60 -24.52 2.52 5.26
CA ASP A 60 -25.59 1.66 5.80
C ASP A 60 -26.98 1.94 5.18
N GLY A 61 -27.05 2.79 4.16
CA GLY A 61 -28.29 3.25 3.54
C GLY A 61 -28.79 4.61 4.07
N TYR A 62 -28.34 5.04 5.24
CA TYR A 62 -28.74 6.29 5.89
C TYR A 62 -27.58 7.28 6.02
N ILE A 63 -26.37 6.77 6.15
CA ILE A 63 -25.16 7.57 6.33
C ILE A 63 -24.10 7.06 5.36
N ALA A 64 -23.40 8.00 4.73
CA ALA A 64 -22.17 7.73 3.96
C ALA A 64 -21.03 8.56 4.51
N ARG A 65 -19.87 7.95 4.80
CA ARG A 65 -18.67 8.64 5.26
C ARG A 65 -17.41 7.92 4.85
N ILE A 66 -16.37 8.70 4.55
CA ILE A 66 -15.02 8.18 4.34
C ILE A 66 -14.37 8.07 5.72
N ASN A 67 -13.98 6.85 6.10
CA ASN A 67 -13.32 6.57 7.38
C ASN A 67 -11.80 6.77 7.27
N GLU A 68 -11.22 6.37 6.14
CA GLU A 68 -9.78 6.35 5.92
C GLU A 68 -9.45 6.67 4.48
N SER A 69 -8.30 7.30 4.26
CA SER A 69 -7.78 7.55 2.90
C SER A 69 -6.27 7.35 2.87
N TYR A 70 -5.79 6.71 1.82
CA TYR A 70 -4.37 6.44 1.62
C TYR A 70 -3.96 6.81 0.21
N LYS A 71 -2.86 7.54 0.09
CA LYS A 71 -2.20 7.71 -1.18
C LYS A 71 -1.31 6.50 -1.42
N VAL A 72 -1.54 5.80 -2.51
CA VAL A 72 -0.84 4.55 -2.85
C VAL A 72 0.36 4.82 -3.74
N GLU A 73 0.30 5.91 -4.52
CA GLU A 73 1.39 6.29 -5.40
C GLU A 73 2.59 6.81 -4.58
N THR A 74 3.67 6.08 -4.64
CA THR A 74 4.99 6.42 -4.07
C THR A 74 6.02 6.39 -5.20
N ASP A 75 7.25 6.84 -4.95
CA ASP A 75 8.30 6.99 -5.97
C ASP A 75 8.59 5.71 -6.77
N ASN A 76 8.26 4.54 -6.25
CA ASN A 76 8.56 3.25 -6.87
C ASN A 76 7.39 2.25 -6.88
N LEU A 77 6.20 2.63 -6.41
CA LEU A 77 5.06 1.74 -6.32
C LEU A 77 3.79 2.45 -6.79
N SER A 78 3.04 1.82 -7.65
CA SER A 78 1.76 2.33 -8.14
C SER A 78 0.71 1.22 -8.27
N LEU A 79 -0.56 1.63 -8.30
CA LEU A 79 -1.63 0.71 -8.65
C LEU A 79 -1.50 0.30 -10.11
N ILE A 80 -1.73 -0.98 -10.40
CA ILE A 80 -1.67 -1.49 -11.78
C ILE A 80 -2.84 -0.92 -12.56
N THR A 81 -2.56 -0.05 -13.52
CA THR A 81 -3.56 0.61 -14.35
C THR A 81 -4.48 -0.40 -15.04
N ALA A 82 -5.78 -0.20 -14.94
CA ALA A 82 -6.87 -1.07 -15.41
C ALA A 82 -7.01 -2.41 -14.65
N PHE A 83 -6.14 -2.68 -13.67
CA PHE A 83 -6.20 -3.87 -12.81
C PHE A 83 -6.16 -3.49 -11.32
N GLU A 84 -6.53 -2.26 -10.99
CA GLU A 84 -6.60 -1.78 -9.62
C GLU A 84 -7.45 -2.73 -8.78
N ASN A 85 -6.85 -3.33 -7.76
CA ASN A 85 -7.55 -4.32 -6.93
C ASN A 85 -7.09 -4.31 -5.48
N ILE A 86 -8.04 -4.63 -4.60
CA ILE A 86 -7.81 -4.91 -3.19
C ILE A 86 -8.44 -6.27 -2.90
N SER A 87 -7.63 -7.17 -2.35
CA SER A 87 -8.12 -8.48 -1.88
C SER A 87 -8.45 -8.40 -0.40
N ILE A 88 -9.69 -8.68 -0.06
CA ILE A 88 -10.14 -8.73 1.34
C ILE A 88 -9.76 -10.08 1.90
N LEU A 89 -8.90 -10.10 2.93
CA LEU A 89 -8.49 -11.31 3.62
C LEU A 89 -9.42 -11.63 4.78
N ASN A 90 -9.88 -10.59 5.47
CA ASN A 90 -10.95 -10.62 6.49
C ASN A 90 -11.42 -9.19 6.76
N ASP A 91 -12.37 -8.99 7.70
CA ASP A 91 -12.96 -7.68 8.01
C ASP A 91 -11.96 -6.59 8.42
N SER A 92 -10.81 -6.99 8.92
CA SER A 92 -9.77 -6.06 9.40
C SER A 92 -8.49 -6.05 8.55
N LEU A 93 -8.34 -6.97 7.60
CA LEU A 93 -7.10 -7.14 6.85
C LEU A 93 -7.36 -7.16 5.35
N SER A 94 -6.71 -6.29 4.63
CA SER A 94 -6.83 -6.14 3.18
C SER A 94 -5.45 -6.08 2.52
N LEU A 95 -5.34 -6.68 1.35
CA LEU A 95 -4.13 -6.68 0.52
C LEU A 95 -4.35 -5.78 -0.69
N VAL A 96 -3.58 -4.71 -0.79
CA VAL A 96 -3.59 -3.79 -1.94
C VAL A 96 -2.53 -4.26 -2.93
N CYS A 97 -2.94 -4.60 -4.15
CA CYS A 97 -2.03 -5.08 -5.20
C CYS A 97 -1.40 -3.89 -5.95
N LEU A 98 -0.08 -3.92 -6.08
CA LEU A 98 0.72 -2.92 -6.76
C LEU A 98 1.52 -3.54 -7.91
N ASP A 99 2.13 -2.71 -8.75
CA ASP A 99 2.94 -3.13 -9.90
C ASP A 99 4.21 -3.89 -9.50
N ALA A 100 4.83 -3.53 -8.38
CA ALA A 100 6.06 -4.15 -7.89
C ALA A 100 5.90 -4.82 -6.51
N GLY A 101 4.66 -5.17 -6.10
CA GLY A 101 4.44 -5.82 -4.82
C GLY A 101 3.03 -5.68 -4.27
N PHE A 102 2.92 -5.54 -2.96
CA PHE A 102 1.64 -5.35 -2.29
C PHE A 102 1.80 -4.56 -0.99
N ILE A 103 0.69 -3.94 -0.55
CA ILE A 103 0.56 -3.33 0.77
C ILE A 103 -0.43 -4.16 1.58
N LEU A 104 -0.06 -4.56 2.79
CA LEU A 104 -0.97 -5.16 3.75
C LEU A 104 -1.55 -4.07 4.63
N HIS A 105 -2.85 -3.84 4.51
CA HIS A 105 -3.58 -2.89 5.32
C HIS A 105 -4.28 -3.60 6.48
N SER A 106 -4.14 -3.08 7.72
CA SER A 106 -4.86 -3.58 8.90
C SER A 106 -5.61 -2.44 9.59
N SER A 107 -6.94 -2.54 9.68
CA SER A 107 -7.77 -1.56 10.36
C SER A 107 -7.63 -1.57 11.90
N GLN A 108 -7.07 -2.62 12.47
CA GLN A 108 -6.85 -2.72 13.92
C GLN A 108 -5.61 -1.93 14.40
N HIS A 109 -4.75 -1.49 13.46
CA HIS A 109 -3.49 -0.81 13.78
C HIS A 109 -3.52 0.70 13.51
N SER A 110 -4.68 1.35 13.62
CA SER A 110 -4.81 2.81 13.43
C SER A 110 -4.14 3.67 14.52
N LYS A 111 -3.59 3.06 15.57
CA LYS A 111 -2.62 3.73 16.43
C LYS A 111 -1.25 3.54 15.81
N ARG A 112 -0.67 4.64 15.26
CA ARG A 112 0.78 4.73 15.06
C ARG A 112 1.45 4.36 16.39
N GLN A 113 1.73 3.08 16.58
CA GLN A 113 2.74 2.72 17.55
C GLN A 113 4.02 3.33 17.01
N ASN A 114 4.72 4.11 17.83
CA ASN A 114 6.13 4.39 17.60
C ASN A 114 6.84 3.04 17.64
N ILE A 115 6.84 2.34 16.53
CA ILE A 115 7.58 1.10 16.38
C ILE A 115 9.03 1.56 16.41
N GLN A 116 9.69 1.28 17.51
CA GLN A 116 11.14 1.47 17.59
C GLN A 116 11.73 0.43 16.62
N LEU A 117 12.14 0.92 15.46
CA LEU A 117 12.72 0.07 14.43
C LEU A 117 13.93 -0.64 15.04
N ALA A 118 13.95 -1.95 14.94
CA ALA A 118 15.18 -2.69 15.21
C ALA A 118 16.27 -2.20 14.24
N PRO A 119 17.50 -2.02 14.70
CA PRO A 119 18.58 -1.63 13.79
C PRO A 119 18.68 -2.65 12.65
N PRO A 120 19.01 -2.19 11.43
CA PRO A 120 19.16 -3.08 10.30
C PRO A 120 20.25 -4.12 10.60
N ASN A 121 19.94 -5.37 10.30
CA ASN A 121 20.95 -6.44 10.39
C ASN A 121 21.84 -6.41 9.15
N LEU A 122 23.13 -6.28 9.35
CA LEU A 122 24.10 -6.45 8.29
C LEU A 122 24.20 -7.93 7.91
N GLU A 123 23.80 -8.28 6.69
CA GLU A 123 23.78 -9.67 6.23
C GLU A 123 25.09 -10.08 5.55
N PHE A 124 25.59 -9.20 4.68
CA PHE A 124 26.83 -9.48 3.98
C PHE A 124 27.55 -8.20 3.56
N VAL A 125 28.85 -8.31 3.37
CA VAL A 125 29.68 -7.34 2.67
C VAL A 125 30.42 -8.09 1.56
N HIS A 126 30.29 -7.60 0.35
CA HIS A 126 30.96 -8.12 -0.83
C HIS A 126 31.93 -7.06 -1.37
N THR A 127 33.14 -7.45 -1.73
CA THR A 127 34.17 -6.55 -2.27
C THR A 127 34.60 -6.97 -3.66
N GLY A 128 34.83 -5.99 -4.54
CA GLY A 128 35.23 -6.21 -5.93
C GLY A 128 34.12 -6.19 -6.93
N GLN A 129 34.42 -6.17 -8.21
CA GLN A 129 33.46 -6.06 -9.33
C GLN A 129 32.92 -7.40 -9.83
N ASP A 130 33.62 -8.50 -9.55
CA ASP A 130 33.24 -9.84 -10.03
C ASP A 130 32.54 -10.66 -8.94
N GLN A 131 31.54 -11.42 -9.31
CA GLN A 131 30.82 -12.35 -8.41
C GLN A 131 31.72 -13.43 -7.76
N ALA A 132 32.96 -13.56 -8.24
CA ALA A 132 33.97 -14.49 -7.72
C ALA A 132 34.77 -13.94 -6.53
N SER A 133 34.68 -12.63 -6.24
CA SER A 133 35.34 -12.02 -5.07
C SER A 133 34.45 -12.33 -3.84
N GLY A 134 35.05 -12.98 -2.84
CA GLY A 134 34.31 -13.63 -1.75
C GLY A 134 33.60 -12.66 -0.79
N TYR A 135 32.63 -13.19 -0.10
CA TYR A 135 31.97 -12.52 1.03
C TYR A 135 32.98 -12.27 2.15
N ALA A 136 32.95 -11.07 2.71
CA ALA A 136 33.83 -10.72 3.81
C ALA A 136 33.34 -11.35 5.12
N ASP A 137 34.29 -11.84 5.92
CA ASP A 137 34.03 -12.28 7.28
C ASP A 137 33.75 -11.07 8.18
N LEU A 138 32.48 -10.85 8.52
CA LEU A 138 32.03 -9.71 9.32
C LEU A 138 32.54 -9.72 10.78
N SER A 139 33.11 -10.82 11.24
CA SER A 139 33.72 -10.92 12.57
C SER A 139 35.13 -10.29 12.64
N LYS A 140 35.72 -9.92 11.51
CA LYS A 140 37.09 -9.39 11.40
C LYS A 140 37.10 -7.98 10.87
N HIS A 141 38.17 -7.26 11.21
CA HIS A 141 38.45 -5.97 10.60
C HIS A 141 38.69 -6.14 9.09
N LEU A 142 37.79 -5.53 8.29
CA LEU A 142 37.84 -5.61 6.84
C LEU A 142 38.93 -4.67 6.33
N ARG A 143 39.91 -5.20 5.62
CA ARG A 143 40.89 -4.41 4.85
C ARG A 143 40.65 -4.65 3.39
N ILE A 144 40.16 -3.63 2.68
CA ILE A 144 39.87 -3.70 1.25
C ILE A 144 41.04 -3.14 0.47
N PRO A 145 41.70 -3.94 -0.38
CA PRO A 145 42.75 -3.44 -1.26
C PRO A 145 42.19 -2.38 -2.24
N TYR A 146 42.97 -1.37 -2.55
CA TYR A 146 42.55 -0.28 -3.45
C TYR A 146 42.03 -0.76 -4.83
N LYS A 147 42.57 -1.85 -5.33
CA LYS A 147 42.12 -2.47 -6.59
C LYS A 147 40.69 -3.05 -6.53
N ASP A 148 40.19 -3.34 -5.32
CA ASP A 148 38.87 -3.95 -5.06
C ASP A 148 37.95 -2.95 -4.34
N ASN A 149 38.01 -1.65 -4.75
CA ASN A 149 37.36 -0.53 -4.06
C ASN A 149 35.83 -0.47 -4.22
N THR A 150 35.23 -1.41 -4.92
CA THR A 150 33.78 -1.55 -4.96
C THR A 150 33.33 -2.38 -3.77
N VAL A 151 32.43 -1.83 -2.94
CA VAL A 151 31.87 -2.49 -1.77
C VAL A 151 30.36 -2.55 -1.92
N THR A 152 29.82 -3.74 -1.86
CA THR A 152 28.37 -3.97 -1.79
C THR A 152 28.02 -4.44 -0.39
N VAL A 153 27.07 -3.76 0.24
CA VAL A 153 26.61 -4.06 1.60
C VAL A 153 25.16 -4.46 1.56
N GLY A 154 24.83 -5.65 2.05
CA GLY A 154 23.47 -6.14 2.15
C GLY A 154 22.95 -6.01 3.57
N PHE A 155 21.75 -5.45 3.72
CA PHE A 155 21.04 -5.32 4.98
C PHE A 155 19.70 -6.02 4.91
N SER A 156 19.28 -6.61 6.01
CA SER A 156 17.87 -6.95 6.23
C SER A 156 17.26 -6.06 7.31
N VAL A 157 16.01 -5.73 7.12
CA VAL A 157 15.25 -4.95 8.09
C VAL A 157 14.01 -5.74 8.46
N ASN A 158 13.83 -5.97 9.74
CA ASN A 158 12.67 -6.69 10.29
C ASN A 158 11.43 -5.78 10.38
N ASP A 159 11.18 -4.97 9.35
CA ASP A 159 10.00 -4.10 9.33
C ASP A 159 9.26 -4.21 8.00
N ALA A 160 8.20 -5.02 8.02
CA ALA A 160 7.28 -5.18 6.89
C ALA A 160 6.37 -3.95 6.67
N PHE A 161 6.45 -2.92 7.52
CA PHE A 161 5.52 -1.80 7.54
C PHE A 161 6.18 -0.43 7.29
N ALA A 162 7.46 -0.38 7.03
CA ALA A 162 8.14 0.88 6.71
C ALA A 162 7.69 1.41 5.35
N GLN A 163 7.09 2.59 5.31
CA GLN A 163 6.69 3.25 4.06
C GLN A 163 7.90 3.75 3.25
N SER A 164 9.02 4.00 3.91
CA SER A 164 10.31 4.31 3.27
C SER A 164 11.43 4.00 4.26
N LEU A 165 12.49 3.39 3.77
CA LEU A 165 13.69 3.10 4.52
C LEU A 165 14.83 3.96 4.00
N PHE A 166 15.44 4.75 4.89
CA PHE A 166 16.67 5.47 4.59
C PHE A 166 17.81 4.82 5.37
N VAL A 167 18.88 4.49 4.66
CA VAL A 167 20.10 3.97 5.28
C VAL A 167 21.17 5.04 5.19
N GLU A 168 21.58 5.57 6.34
CA GLU A 168 22.76 6.45 6.44
C GLU A 168 23.98 5.62 6.79
N TYR A 169 25.08 5.87 6.10
CA TYR A 169 26.35 5.24 6.40
C TYR A 169 27.45 6.32 6.48
N LEU A 170 28.38 6.10 7.37
CA LEU A 170 29.58 6.93 7.51
C LEU A 170 30.77 6.07 7.06
N LEU A 171 31.53 6.59 6.09
CA LEU A 171 32.79 5.99 5.63
C LEU A 171 33.99 6.64 6.34
#